data_964b417b00fc0d3b039c4cb1c2e21183
#
_entry.id   964b417b00fc0d3b039c4cb1c2e21183
#
_cell.length_a   1.000
_cell.length_b   1.000
_cell.length_c   1.000
_cell.angle_alpha   90.00
_cell.angle_beta   90.00
_cell.angle_gamma   90.00
#
_symmetry.space_group_name_H-M   'P 1'
#
loop_
_entity.id
_entity.type
_entity.pdbx_description
1 polymer ?
#
loop_
_entity_poly.entity_id
_entity_poly.type
_entity_poly.pdbx_seq_one_letter_code
_entity_poly.pdbx_strand_id
1 'polypeptide(L)'
;MADTAFQTQYRQEFIAGFEQHQSLLRETVTTEAVIKGNQAVFLVADSGGAAAVTRGVNGLIPARADNLTQNTCVLGEWHDLVRKTGFNVFASQGSQRQIMQMTTTAVLNRKVDSQITTELNGGTVTIGAAGTIPTVSLFQNGRVKLSNASVPWDSNITFLTQPSYLAYLEQTPEFSNAQYVDMRPYNGDGGTASWRDKPQAYRWRNCLLVEHPNLPGKGTTSEKSFLFHKTAIGHAMDTGGMATPVGYNEEQDYSWARASCFMGAKLLQNSGVVVFTTDGSAYA
;
A
#
# COMPACT_ATOMS: atom_id res chain seq x y z
N MET A 1 30.72 -5.33 54.61
CA MET A 1 30.62 -4.45 53.42
C MET A 1 29.84 -5.23 52.37
N ALA A 2 28.70 -4.74 51.97
CA ALA A 2 27.95 -5.38 50.88
C ALA A 2 28.68 -5.10 49.56
N ASP A 3 28.96 -6.15 48.82
CA ASP A 3 29.59 -6.05 47.52
C ASP A 3 28.59 -5.43 46.52
N THR A 4 28.88 -4.25 45.98
CA THR A 4 28.01 -3.48 45.11
C THR A 4 28.37 -3.65 43.63
N ALA A 5 29.29 -4.56 43.31
CA ALA A 5 29.69 -4.86 41.93
C ALA A 5 28.74 -5.88 41.32
N PHE A 6 27.59 -5.43 40.86
CA PHE A 6 26.67 -6.26 40.07
C PHE A 6 27.10 -6.28 38.62
N GLN A 7 27.30 -7.49 38.08
CA GLN A 7 27.55 -7.68 36.66
C GLN A 7 26.23 -7.65 35.93
N THR A 8 26.03 -6.65 35.07
CA THR A 8 24.84 -6.55 34.25
C THR A 8 25.07 -7.38 32.97
N GLN A 9 24.33 -8.45 32.82
CA GLN A 9 24.33 -9.24 31.61
C GLN A 9 23.35 -8.61 30.61
N TYR A 10 23.88 -8.19 29.49
CA TYR A 10 23.06 -7.61 28.41
C TYR A 10 22.78 -8.66 27.34
N ARG A 11 21.57 -8.61 26.77
CA ARG A 11 21.22 -9.45 25.62
C ARG A 11 21.96 -8.96 24.38
N GLN A 12 22.65 -9.87 23.69
CA GLN A 12 23.37 -9.53 22.45
C GLN A 12 22.41 -9.34 21.27
N GLU A 13 21.22 -9.92 21.34
CA GLU A 13 20.18 -9.78 20.32
C GLU A 13 19.32 -8.55 20.59
N PHE A 14 19.08 -7.75 19.57
CA PHE A 14 18.14 -6.63 19.65
C PHE A 14 16.72 -7.12 19.35
N ILE A 15 15.74 -6.46 19.97
CA ILE A 15 14.33 -6.67 19.67
C ILE A 15 13.91 -5.54 18.72
N ALA A 16 13.41 -5.91 17.52
CA ALA A 16 12.87 -4.93 16.58
C ALA A 16 11.64 -4.24 17.18
N GLY A 17 11.57 -2.93 17.06
CA GLY A 17 10.38 -2.17 17.44
C GLY A 17 9.17 -2.54 16.58
N PHE A 18 7.97 -2.31 17.11
CA PHE A 18 6.74 -2.52 16.34
C PHE A 18 6.58 -1.43 15.26
N GLU A 19 7.02 -1.73 14.05
CA GLU A 19 6.85 -0.86 12.90
C GLU A 19 6.62 -1.69 11.62
N GLN A 20 6.03 -1.07 10.62
CA GLN A 20 5.85 -1.71 9.32
C GLN A 20 7.21 -1.79 8.60
N HIS A 21 7.73 -3.00 8.44
CA HIS A 21 9.00 -3.26 7.78
C HIS A 21 8.89 -3.50 6.28
N GLN A 22 7.73 -3.93 5.79
CA GLN A 22 7.49 -4.25 4.39
C GLN A 22 6.37 -3.40 3.81
N SER A 23 6.42 -3.16 2.50
CA SER A 23 5.30 -2.55 1.78
C SER A 23 4.16 -3.56 1.66
N LEU A 24 2.95 -3.14 2.04
CA LEU A 24 1.73 -3.95 1.96
C LEU A 24 0.99 -3.74 0.62
N LEU A 25 1.20 -2.60 -0.03
CA LEU A 25 0.41 -2.17 -1.18
C LEU A 25 1.07 -2.41 -2.52
N ARG A 26 2.38 -2.63 -2.56
CA ARG A 26 3.12 -2.79 -3.81
C ARG A 26 2.59 -3.91 -4.71
N GLU A 27 2.13 -5.02 -4.13
CA GLU A 27 1.58 -6.14 -4.88
C GLU A 27 0.13 -5.93 -5.32
N THR A 28 -0.59 -5.01 -4.70
CA THR A 28 -2.00 -4.71 -4.98
C THR A 28 -2.20 -3.73 -6.13
N VAL A 29 -1.13 -3.19 -6.69
CA VAL A 29 -1.14 -2.20 -7.78
C VAL A 29 -0.38 -2.73 -9.00
N THR A 30 -0.56 -2.07 -10.15
CA THR A 30 0.24 -2.35 -11.35
C THR A 30 1.62 -1.74 -11.19
N THR A 31 2.67 -2.58 -11.27
CA THR A 31 4.05 -2.13 -11.10
C THR A 31 4.78 -2.12 -12.43
N GLU A 32 5.48 -1.03 -12.74
CA GLU A 32 6.36 -0.87 -13.89
C GLU A 32 7.79 -0.67 -13.44
N ALA A 33 8.73 -1.35 -14.11
CA ALA A 33 10.16 -1.22 -13.86
C ALA A 33 10.79 -0.24 -14.86
N VAL A 34 11.43 0.82 -14.36
CA VAL A 34 12.06 1.85 -15.19
C VAL A 34 13.56 1.60 -15.30
N ILE A 35 14.04 1.33 -16.49
CA ILE A 35 15.47 1.06 -16.76
C ILE A 35 16.27 2.36 -16.86
N LYS A 36 15.73 3.36 -17.56
CA LYS A 36 16.34 4.67 -17.76
C LYS A 36 15.27 5.76 -17.86
N GLY A 37 15.60 6.94 -17.36
CA GLY A 37 14.72 8.09 -17.39
C GLY A 37 14.06 8.38 -16.04
N ASN A 38 13.35 9.48 -15.98
CA ASN A 38 12.67 9.96 -14.77
C ASN A 38 11.16 9.77 -14.81
N GLN A 39 10.64 9.04 -15.80
CA GLN A 39 9.21 8.88 -16.02
C GLN A 39 8.90 7.47 -16.47
N ALA A 40 7.77 6.94 -15.99
CA ALA A 40 7.12 5.76 -16.51
C ALA A 40 5.80 6.16 -17.19
N VAL A 41 5.50 5.56 -18.33
CA VAL A 41 4.29 5.84 -19.08
C VAL A 41 3.38 4.63 -19.04
N PHE A 42 2.18 4.82 -18.52
CA PHE A 42 1.12 3.81 -18.52
C PHE A 42 0.10 4.16 -19.61
N LEU A 43 -0.12 3.24 -20.52
CA LEU A 43 -1.11 3.39 -21.60
C LEU A 43 -2.42 2.74 -21.16
N VAL A 44 -3.49 3.52 -21.19
CA VAL A 44 -4.85 3.05 -20.94
C VAL A 44 -5.64 3.22 -22.23
N ALA A 45 -6.14 2.11 -22.79
CA ALA A 45 -6.94 2.09 -24.01
C ALA A 45 -8.35 1.64 -23.66
N ASP A 46 -9.34 2.40 -24.11
CA ASP A 46 -10.74 2.03 -24.00
C ASP A 46 -11.52 2.36 -25.30
N SER A 47 -12.78 2.00 -25.34
CA SER A 47 -13.63 2.29 -26.49
C SER A 47 -14.30 3.68 -26.43
N GLY A 48 -14.07 4.45 -25.34
CA GLY A 48 -14.75 5.72 -25.09
C GLY A 48 -16.27 5.60 -24.99
N GLY A 49 -16.78 4.41 -24.67
CA GLY A 49 -18.23 4.15 -24.62
C GLY A 49 -18.89 3.99 -25.99
N ALA A 50 -18.12 3.79 -27.08
CA ALA A 50 -18.65 3.66 -28.43
C ALA A 50 -19.55 2.44 -28.59
N ALA A 51 -20.67 2.61 -29.26
CA ALA A 51 -21.58 1.54 -29.63
C ALA A 51 -21.24 0.96 -31.03
N ALA A 52 -21.57 -0.32 -31.21
CA ALA A 52 -21.45 -0.93 -32.53
C ALA A 52 -22.43 -0.26 -33.52
N VAL A 53 -21.99 -0.07 -34.74
CA VAL A 53 -22.78 0.56 -35.80
C VAL A 53 -22.98 -0.39 -36.98
N THR A 54 -24.10 -0.23 -37.68
CA THR A 54 -24.38 -0.94 -38.93
C THR A 54 -23.73 -0.24 -40.12
N ARG A 55 -23.66 -0.91 -41.26
CA ARG A 55 -23.20 -0.30 -42.49
C ARG A 55 -24.10 0.86 -42.89
N GLY A 56 -23.52 1.94 -43.38
CA GLY A 56 -24.24 3.07 -43.97
C GLY A 56 -24.89 2.70 -45.31
N VAL A 57 -25.74 3.61 -45.82
CA VAL A 57 -26.49 3.44 -47.08
C VAL A 57 -25.56 3.09 -48.25
N ASN A 58 -24.33 3.57 -48.26
CA ASN A 58 -23.33 3.29 -49.30
C ASN A 58 -22.47 2.04 -49.03
N GLY A 59 -22.88 1.18 -48.09
CA GLY A 59 -22.15 -0.04 -47.73
C GLY A 59 -20.83 0.18 -46.95
N LEU A 60 -20.48 1.41 -46.63
CA LEU A 60 -19.29 1.74 -45.87
C LEU A 60 -19.52 1.50 -44.35
N ILE A 61 -18.50 0.97 -43.67
CA ILE A 61 -18.49 0.85 -42.22
C ILE A 61 -17.91 2.15 -41.64
N PRO A 62 -18.67 2.90 -40.83
CA PRO A 62 -18.13 4.10 -40.16
C PRO A 62 -16.96 3.72 -39.27
N ALA A 63 -15.79 4.34 -39.48
CA ALA A 63 -14.65 4.20 -38.61
C ALA A 63 -14.83 5.08 -37.34
N ARG A 64 -14.51 4.54 -36.20
CA ARG A 64 -14.41 5.32 -34.95
C ARG A 64 -12.97 5.74 -34.67
N ALA A 65 -12.81 6.84 -33.95
CA ALA A 65 -11.51 7.18 -33.35
C ALA A 65 -11.15 6.22 -32.24
N ASP A 66 -9.88 5.90 -32.12
CA ASP A 66 -9.35 5.15 -30.98
C ASP A 66 -9.19 6.08 -29.76
N ASN A 67 -9.45 5.55 -28.57
CA ASN A 67 -9.30 6.29 -27.30
C ASN A 67 -8.13 5.71 -26.50
N LEU A 68 -6.94 6.25 -26.75
CA LEU A 68 -5.72 5.87 -26.04
C LEU A 68 -5.27 7.02 -25.15
N THR A 69 -5.31 6.80 -23.83
CA THR A 69 -4.87 7.78 -22.85
C THR A 69 -3.50 7.41 -22.31
N GLN A 70 -2.58 8.37 -22.30
CA GLN A 70 -1.25 8.23 -21.76
C GLN A 70 -1.18 8.88 -20.39
N ASN A 71 -0.91 8.06 -19.36
CA ASN A 71 -0.69 8.52 -17.99
C ASN A 71 0.79 8.46 -17.65
N THR A 72 1.39 9.60 -17.32
CA THR A 72 2.79 9.71 -17.00
C THR A 72 2.99 9.73 -15.49
N CYS A 73 3.77 8.78 -14.98
CA CYS A 73 4.22 8.73 -13.59
C CYS A 73 5.67 9.26 -13.51
N VAL A 74 5.87 10.34 -12.79
CA VAL A 74 7.20 10.93 -12.57
C VAL A 74 7.83 10.24 -11.36
N LEU A 75 9.08 9.75 -11.52
CA LEU A 75 9.86 9.20 -10.44
C LEU A 75 10.43 10.30 -9.56
N GLY A 76 10.24 10.17 -8.26
CA GLY A 76 10.92 10.99 -7.25
C GLY A 76 12.11 10.24 -6.67
N GLU A 77 13.11 10.99 -6.26
CA GLU A 77 14.27 10.48 -5.54
C GLU A 77 13.99 10.47 -4.04
N TRP A 78 14.09 9.29 -3.41
CA TRP A 78 13.77 9.10 -2.00
C TRP A 78 14.95 8.46 -1.28
N HIS A 79 15.36 9.09 -0.17
CA HIS A 79 16.46 8.63 0.66
C HIS A 79 16.09 8.63 2.12
N ASP A 80 16.66 7.69 2.84
CA ASP A 80 16.77 7.73 4.30
C ASP A 80 18.22 7.45 4.70
N LEU A 81 18.78 8.26 5.58
CA LEU A 81 20.17 8.18 6.00
C LEU A 81 20.27 8.27 7.52
N VAL A 82 20.82 7.24 8.12
CA VAL A 82 21.13 7.20 9.55
C VAL A 82 22.65 7.21 9.75
N ARG A 83 23.11 8.02 10.69
CA ARG A 83 24.52 8.12 11.08
C ARG A 83 24.66 7.85 12.58
N LYS A 84 25.70 7.13 12.97
CA LYS A 84 26.10 6.92 14.37
C LYS A 84 27.58 7.12 14.53
N THR A 85 27.99 7.89 15.53
CA THR A 85 29.42 8.12 15.84
C THR A 85 30.10 6.82 16.26
N GLY A 86 31.42 6.74 16.07
CA GLY A 86 32.22 5.59 16.49
C GLY A 86 32.05 5.27 17.97
N PHE A 87 31.99 6.31 18.82
CA PHE A 87 31.72 6.14 20.25
C PHE A 87 30.33 5.51 20.51
N ASN A 88 29.27 5.95 19.83
CA ASN A 88 27.93 5.36 19.99
C ASN A 88 27.88 3.92 19.50
N VAL A 89 28.58 3.56 18.44
CA VAL A 89 28.69 2.18 17.96
C VAL A 89 29.44 1.31 18.97
N PHE A 90 30.52 1.83 19.55
CA PHE A 90 31.30 1.13 20.58
C PHE A 90 30.51 0.95 21.91
N ALA A 91 29.83 1.98 22.36
CA ALA A 91 29.06 1.97 23.59
C ALA A 91 27.74 1.18 23.48
N SER A 92 27.25 0.95 22.25
CA SER A 92 26.00 0.24 22.00
C SER A 92 26.24 -1.25 21.85
N GLN A 93 25.27 -2.04 22.28
CA GLN A 93 25.30 -3.48 22.10
C GLN A 93 24.62 -3.92 20.81
N GLY A 94 25.04 -5.07 20.28
CA GLY A 94 24.50 -5.64 19.04
C GLY A 94 25.09 -5.04 17.77
N SER A 95 24.65 -5.56 16.62
CA SER A 95 25.10 -5.09 15.31
C SER A 95 24.41 -3.79 14.89
N GLN A 96 24.95 -2.65 15.29
CA GLN A 96 24.36 -1.34 15.03
C GLN A 96 24.19 -1.05 13.53
N ARG A 97 25.07 -1.57 12.66
CA ARG A 97 24.97 -1.40 11.21
C ARG A 97 23.76 -2.13 10.64
N GLN A 98 23.49 -3.36 11.11
CA GLN A 98 22.31 -4.12 10.68
C GLN A 98 21.01 -3.44 11.15
N ILE A 99 20.99 -2.91 12.38
CA ILE A 99 19.84 -2.18 12.90
C ILE A 99 19.57 -0.93 12.04
N MET A 100 20.60 -0.14 11.73
CA MET A 100 20.47 1.04 10.86
C MET A 100 19.94 0.67 9.47
N GLN A 101 20.47 -0.40 8.87
CA GLN A 101 20.02 -0.87 7.55
C GLN A 101 18.57 -1.32 7.56
N MET A 102 18.16 -2.05 8.60
CA MET A 102 16.77 -2.52 8.73
C MET A 102 15.79 -1.35 8.89
N THR A 103 16.12 -0.39 9.74
CA THR A 103 15.25 0.78 9.98
C THR A 103 15.14 1.69 8.77
N THR A 104 16.23 1.95 8.04
CA THR A 104 16.20 2.76 6.81
C THR A 104 15.39 2.07 5.70
N THR A 105 15.48 0.75 5.59
CA THR A 105 14.67 -0.03 4.65
C THR A 105 13.17 0.06 4.98
N ALA A 106 12.81 -0.05 6.26
CA ALA A 106 11.43 0.08 6.72
C ALA A 106 10.84 1.46 6.41
N VAL A 107 11.62 2.53 6.57
CA VAL A 107 11.20 3.90 6.23
C VAL A 107 10.84 4.02 4.75
N LEU A 108 11.66 3.48 3.83
CA LEU A 108 11.37 3.53 2.41
C LEU A 108 10.17 2.66 2.02
N ASN A 109 10.00 1.49 2.62
CA ASN A 109 8.83 0.65 2.38
C ASN A 109 7.52 1.34 2.78
N ARG A 110 7.50 2.04 3.94
CA ARG A 110 6.38 2.88 4.32
C ARG A 110 6.14 4.03 3.34
N LYS A 111 7.21 4.57 2.74
CA LYS A 111 7.08 5.63 1.72
C LYS A 111 6.43 5.13 0.44
N VAL A 112 6.72 3.89 0.00
CA VAL A 112 6.00 3.23 -1.12
C VAL A 112 4.50 3.24 -0.86
N ASP A 113 4.08 2.73 0.30
CA ASP A 113 2.66 2.66 0.66
C ASP A 113 2.03 4.05 0.78
N SER A 114 2.76 5.01 1.33
CA SER A 114 2.30 6.41 1.42
C SER A 114 2.06 7.05 0.05
N GLN A 115 2.90 6.78 -0.95
CA GLN A 115 2.71 7.29 -2.31
C GLN A 115 1.46 6.68 -2.96
N ILE A 116 1.30 5.37 -2.88
CA ILE A 116 0.13 4.66 -3.41
C ILE A 116 -1.16 5.20 -2.73
N THR A 117 -1.13 5.35 -1.42
CA THR A 117 -2.27 5.87 -0.65
C THR A 117 -2.62 7.33 -1.01
N THR A 118 -1.60 8.15 -1.29
CA THR A 118 -1.80 9.53 -1.73
C THR A 118 -2.53 9.58 -3.08
N GLU A 119 -2.15 8.74 -4.04
CA GLU A 119 -2.82 8.64 -5.34
C GLU A 119 -4.24 8.05 -5.20
N LEU A 120 -4.45 7.05 -4.34
CA LEU A 120 -5.78 6.52 -4.04
C LEU A 120 -6.70 7.60 -3.45
N ASN A 121 -6.19 8.45 -2.56
CA ASN A 121 -6.95 9.54 -1.96
C ASN A 121 -7.32 10.65 -2.98
N GLY A 122 -6.65 10.68 -4.14
CA GLY A 122 -7.02 11.52 -5.28
C GLY A 122 -8.25 11.03 -6.05
N GLY A 123 -8.81 9.86 -5.73
CA GLY A 123 -10.02 9.32 -6.35
C GLY A 123 -11.24 10.23 -6.11
N THR A 124 -12.03 10.48 -7.17
CA THR A 124 -13.19 11.38 -7.10
C THR A 124 -14.49 10.68 -6.75
N VAL A 125 -14.55 9.35 -6.82
CA VAL A 125 -15.72 8.57 -6.43
C VAL A 125 -15.71 8.37 -4.92
N THR A 126 -16.48 9.16 -4.20
CA THR A 126 -16.52 9.13 -2.74
C THR A 126 -17.81 8.54 -2.21
N ILE A 127 -17.75 7.84 -1.07
CA ILE A 127 -18.89 7.26 -0.35
C ILE A 127 -18.73 7.55 1.14
N GLY A 128 -19.86 7.90 1.77
CA GLY A 128 -19.87 8.33 3.16
C GLY A 128 -19.46 9.80 3.32
N ALA A 129 -19.43 10.26 4.56
CA ALA A 129 -19.03 11.59 4.97
C ALA A 129 -18.41 11.52 6.38
N ALA A 130 -17.85 12.62 6.86
CA ALA A 130 -17.39 12.73 8.24
C ALA A 130 -18.52 12.36 9.23
N GLY A 131 -18.21 11.52 10.21
CA GLY A 131 -19.19 11.02 11.19
C GLY A 131 -20.04 9.84 10.71
N THR A 132 -19.80 9.30 9.50
CA THR A 132 -20.51 8.12 9.02
C THR A 132 -19.92 6.85 9.62
N ILE A 133 -20.72 6.08 10.35
CA ILE A 133 -20.29 4.80 10.93
C ILE A 133 -20.05 3.76 9.80
N PRO A 134 -18.93 3.03 9.81
CA PRO A 134 -18.66 1.96 8.87
C PRO A 134 -19.72 0.86 8.95
N THR A 135 -20.23 0.43 7.78
CA THR A 135 -21.23 -0.64 7.69
C THR A 135 -20.99 -1.51 6.47
N VAL A 136 -21.52 -2.73 6.48
CA VAL A 136 -21.54 -3.62 5.30
C VAL A 136 -22.31 -2.98 4.13
N SER A 137 -23.38 -2.24 4.41
CA SER A 137 -24.15 -1.51 3.40
C SER A 137 -23.30 -0.45 2.68
N LEU A 138 -22.43 0.25 3.41
CA LEU A 138 -21.51 1.23 2.84
C LEU A 138 -20.54 0.55 1.86
N PHE A 139 -19.98 -0.60 2.24
CA PHE A 139 -19.14 -1.41 1.36
C PHE A 139 -19.89 -1.86 0.09
N GLN A 140 -21.16 -2.31 0.23
CA GLN A 140 -22.00 -2.71 -0.91
C GLN A 140 -22.24 -1.55 -1.88
N ASN A 141 -22.43 -0.33 -1.36
CA ASN A 141 -22.54 0.86 -2.19
C ASN A 141 -21.25 1.08 -3.02
N GLY A 142 -20.09 0.88 -2.42
CA GLY A 142 -18.80 0.93 -3.14
C GLY A 142 -18.73 -0.10 -4.26
N ARG A 143 -19.12 -1.34 -3.96
CA ARG A 143 -19.21 -2.40 -4.97
C ARG A 143 -20.10 -2.02 -6.15
N VAL A 144 -21.29 -1.49 -5.86
CA VAL A 144 -22.24 -1.04 -6.90
C VAL A 144 -21.63 0.06 -7.76
N LYS A 145 -20.93 1.01 -7.16
CA LYS A 145 -20.25 2.09 -7.91
C LYS A 145 -19.21 1.55 -8.90
N LEU A 146 -18.36 0.59 -8.47
CA LEU A 146 -17.39 -0.06 -9.36
C LEU A 146 -18.08 -0.85 -10.47
N SER A 147 -19.13 -1.62 -10.13
CA SER A 147 -19.88 -2.40 -11.11
C SER A 147 -20.58 -1.51 -12.14
N ASN A 148 -21.15 -0.38 -11.74
CA ASN A 148 -21.77 0.60 -12.63
C ASN A 148 -20.73 1.27 -13.55
N ALA A 149 -19.48 1.35 -13.13
CA ALA A 149 -18.35 1.83 -13.93
C ALA A 149 -17.75 0.72 -14.81
N SER A 150 -18.39 -0.46 -14.89
CA SER A 150 -17.92 -1.62 -15.65
C SER A 150 -16.55 -2.16 -15.23
N VAL A 151 -16.13 -1.89 -14.00
CA VAL A 151 -14.91 -2.47 -13.41
C VAL A 151 -15.16 -3.97 -13.17
N PRO A 152 -14.30 -4.87 -13.67
CA PRO A 152 -14.49 -6.30 -13.45
C PRO A 152 -14.38 -6.64 -11.96
N TRP A 153 -15.34 -7.44 -11.48
CA TRP A 153 -15.33 -7.94 -10.10
C TRP A 153 -14.59 -9.28 -10.05
N ASP A 154 -13.29 -9.21 -10.16
CA ASP A 154 -12.38 -10.34 -10.14
C ASP A 154 -11.53 -10.38 -8.85
N SER A 155 -10.54 -11.28 -8.78
CA SER A 155 -9.64 -11.41 -7.64
C SER A 155 -8.62 -10.26 -7.50
N ASN A 156 -8.59 -9.29 -8.44
CA ASN A 156 -7.69 -8.14 -8.43
C ASN A 156 -8.27 -6.91 -7.72
N ILE A 157 -9.41 -7.06 -7.06
CA ILE A 157 -10.01 -5.99 -6.26
C ILE A 157 -9.48 -6.07 -4.83
N THR A 158 -8.98 -4.93 -4.36
CA THR A 158 -8.49 -4.77 -2.98
C THR A 158 -9.35 -3.78 -2.23
N PHE A 159 -9.80 -4.19 -1.05
CA PHE A 159 -10.40 -3.29 -0.07
C PHE A 159 -9.39 -2.98 1.03
N LEU A 160 -8.79 -1.80 0.94
CA LEU A 160 -7.82 -1.29 1.90
C LEU A 160 -8.55 -0.54 3.00
N THR A 161 -8.47 -1.05 4.23
CA THR A 161 -9.30 -0.55 5.33
C THR A 161 -8.45 -0.11 6.52
N GLN A 162 -8.96 0.87 7.26
CA GLN A 162 -8.50 1.21 8.59
C GLN A 162 -8.84 0.08 9.58
N PRO A 163 -8.04 -0.09 10.67
CA PRO A 163 -8.38 -1.02 11.77
C PRO A 163 -9.77 -0.78 12.38
N SER A 164 -10.18 0.48 12.52
CA SER A 164 -11.51 0.88 13.00
C SER A 164 -12.64 0.34 12.12
N TYR A 165 -12.50 0.48 10.79
CA TYR A 165 -13.48 -0.04 9.84
C TYR A 165 -13.61 -1.56 9.96
N LEU A 166 -12.48 -2.26 10.05
CA LEU A 166 -12.46 -3.71 10.22
C LEU A 166 -13.16 -4.12 11.52
N ALA A 167 -12.88 -3.43 12.64
CA ALA A 167 -13.52 -3.69 13.93
C ALA A 167 -15.05 -3.54 13.87
N TYR A 168 -15.57 -2.58 13.12
CA TYR A 168 -17.01 -2.46 12.89
C TYR A 168 -17.56 -3.61 12.03
N LEU A 169 -16.84 -4.05 10.99
CA LEU A 169 -17.25 -5.18 10.16
C LEU A 169 -17.31 -6.48 10.97
N GLU A 170 -16.34 -6.73 11.84
CA GLU A 170 -16.27 -7.92 12.68
C GLU A 170 -17.46 -8.05 13.66
N GLN A 171 -18.09 -6.94 14.02
CA GLN A 171 -19.29 -6.93 14.86
C GLN A 171 -20.57 -7.31 14.08
N THR A 172 -20.51 -7.34 12.75
CA THR A 172 -21.68 -7.69 11.93
C THR A 172 -21.74 -9.19 11.65
N PRO A 173 -22.93 -9.83 11.78
CA PRO A 173 -23.08 -11.25 11.49
C PRO A 173 -22.72 -11.61 10.05
N GLU A 174 -22.93 -10.70 9.09
CA GLU A 174 -22.60 -10.89 7.67
C GLU A 174 -21.11 -11.00 7.42
N PHE A 175 -20.28 -10.45 8.28
CA PHE A 175 -18.83 -10.57 8.20
C PHE A 175 -18.29 -11.71 9.06
N SER A 176 -18.80 -11.90 10.27
CA SER A 176 -18.28 -12.87 11.24
C SER A 176 -18.74 -14.31 11.00
N ASN A 177 -19.80 -14.54 10.21
CA ASN A 177 -20.31 -15.88 9.96
C ASN A 177 -19.42 -16.64 8.96
N ALA A 178 -18.95 -17.82 9.34
CA ALA A 178 -18.10 -18.71 8.54
C ALA A 178 -18.71 -19.13 7.18
N GLN A 179 -20.02 -19.00 6.99
CA GLN A 179 -20.68 -19.22 5.69
C GLN A 179 -20.39 -18.12 4.67
N TYR A 180 -20.02 -16.93 5.09
CA TYR A 180 -19.80 -15.75 4.24
C TYR A 180 -18.34 -15.32 4.12
N VAL A 181 -17.48 -15.78 5.03
CA VAL A 181 -16.08 -15.37 5.12
C VAL A 181 -15.18 -16.58 5.22
N ASP A 182 -14.24 -16.71 4.32
CA ASP A 182 -13.09 -17.56 4.55
C ASP A 182 -12.11 -16.75 5.43
N MET A 183 -12.29 -16.90 6.76
CA MET A 183 -11.47 -16.21 7.77
C MET A 183 -10.03 -16.73 7.84
N ARG A 184 -9.60 -17.55 6.92
CA ARG A 184 -8.20 -17.96 6.87
C ARG A 184 -7.38 -16.79 6.37
N PRO A 185 -6.28 -16.44 7.07
CA PRO A 185 -5.33 -15.47 6.54
C PRO A 185 -4.97 -15.88 5.11
N TYR A 186 -5.08 -14.95 4.18
CA TYR A 186 -4.72 -15.21 2.78
C TYR A 186 -3.24 -15.55 2.71
N ASN A 187 -2.94 -16.81 2.52
CA ASN A 187 -1.58 -17.33 2.45
C ASN A 187 -1.00 -17.27 1.05
N GLY A 188 -1.38 -16.36 0.18
CA GLY A 188 -0.80 -16.31 -1.17
C GLY A 188 -0.63 -17.71 -1.79
N ASP A 189 -0.41 -17.80 -3.05
CA ASP A 189 -0.30 -19.06 -3.79
C ASP A 189 0.83 -19.95 -3.21
N GLY A 190 0.49 -20.94 -2.36
CA GLY A 190 1.34 -22.08 -2.01
C GLY A 190 2.61 -21.86 -1.18
N GLY A 191 2.84 -20.69 -0.64
CA GLY A 191 4.07 -20.42 0.13
C GLY A 191 4.03 -20.91 1.58
N THR A 192 5.08 -21.57 2.03
CA THR A 192 5.37 -22.00 3.41
C THR A 192 5.69 -20.85 4.38
N ALA A 193 5.37 -19.61 4.04
CA ALA A 193 5.60 -18.47 4.93
C ALA A 193 4.75 -18.57 6.20
N SER A 194 5.39 -18.39 7.34
CA SER A 194 4.74 -18.41 8.64
C SER A 194 3.61 -17.39 8.70
N TRP A 195 2.47 -17.76 9.29
CA TRP A 195 1.35 -16.86 9.55
C TRP A 195 1.74 -15.61 10.36
N ARG A 196 2.90 -15.64 11.05
CA ARG A 196 3.44 -14.53 11.84
C ARG A 196 4.07 -13.42 11.00
N ASP A 197 4.45 -13.74 9.77
CA ASP A 197 5.21 -12.83 8.90
C ASP A 197 4.31 -12.13 7.87
N LYS A 198 3.01 -12.42 7.86
CA LYS A 198 2.06 -11.87 6.87
C LYS A 198 1.11 -10.86 7.51
N PRO A 199 0.82 -9.76 6.81
CA PRO A 199 -0.22 -8.84 7.23
C PRO A 199 -1.58 -9.56 7.27
N GLN A 200 -2.47 -9.10 8.14
CA GLN A 200 -3.84 -9.62 8.19
C GLN A 200 -4.56 -9.23 6.89
N ALA A 201 -4.66 -10.17 5.98
CA ALA A 201 -5.40 -10.05 4.75
C ALA A 201 -6.45 -11.15 4.69
N TYR A 202 -7.70 -10.76 4.43
CA TYR A 202 -8.83 -11.67 4.34
C TYR A 202 -9.43 -11.64 2.95
N ARG A 203 -9.93 -12.75 2.46
CA ARG A 203 -10.74 -12.77 1.24
C ARG A 203 -12.22 -12.72 1.63
N TRP A 204 -12.89 -11.64 1.27
CA TRP A 204 -14.30 -11.42 1.55
C TRP A 204 -15.05 -10.96 0.30
N ARG A 205 -16.14 -11.66 -0.06
CA ARG A 205 -16.96 -11.34 -1.24
C ARG A 205 -16.17 -11.14 -2.53
N ASN A 206 -15.16 -11.98 -2.75
CA ASN A 206 -14.25 -11.96 -3.90
C ASN A 206 -13.35 -10.71 -4.00
N CYS A 207 -13.16 -9.98 -2.92
CA CYS A 207 -12.13 -8.95 -2.84
C CYS A 207 -11.10 -9.32 -1.75
N LEU A 208 -9.88 -8.82 -1.91
CA LEU A 208 -8.83 -8.90 -0.91
C LEU A 208 -9.01 -7.76 0.08
N LEU A 209 -9.35 -8.06 1.32
CA LEU A 209 -9.44 -7.09 2.40
C LEU A 209 -8.08 -7.03 3.09
N VAL A 210 -7.47 -5.86 3.12
CA VAL A 210 -6.16 -5.60 3.73
C VAL A 210 -6.31 -4.52 4.78
N GLU A 211 -5.92 -4.84 6.00
CA GLU A 211 -5.80 -3.85 7.06
C GLU A 211 -4.49 -3.07 6.93
N HIS A 212 -4.57 -1.73 7.00
CA HIS A 212 -3.40 -0.88 6.95
C HIS A 212 -3.46 0.22 8.01
N PRO A 213 -2.46 0.29 8.92
CA PRO A 213 -2.52 1.17 10.09
C PRO A 213 -2.23 2.65 9.78
N ASN A 214 -1.72 2.98 8.59
CA ASN A 214 -1.22 4.32 8.25
C ASN A 214 -2.01 4.96 7.10
N LEU A 215 -3.34 4.79 7.08
CA LEU A 215 -4.19 5.47 6.11
C LEU A 215 -4.57 6.88 6.58
N PRO A 216 -4.96 7.79 5.66
CA PRO A 216 -5.32 9.17 6.01
C PRO A 216 -6.50 9.25 6.98
N GLY A 217 -6.42 10.18 7.92
CA GLY A 217 -7.50 10.47 8.86
C GLY A 217 -7.64 9.48 10.01
N LYS A 218 -6.66 8.62 10.27
CA LYS A 218 -6.67 7.62 11.35
C LYS A 218 -7.14 8.22 12.69
N GLY A 219 -8.09 7.54 13.35
CA GLY A 219 -8.61 7.94 14.65
C GLY A 219 -9.49 9.19 14.64
N THR A 220 -9.92 9.65 13.47
CA THR A 220 -10.78 10.84 13.33
C THR A 220 -12.15 10.48 12.78
N THR A 221 -13.06 11.48 12.78
CA THR A 221 -14.38 11.35 12.14
C THR A 221 -14.33 11.32 10.62
N SER A 222 -13.14 11.44 10.01
CA SER A 222 -12.92 11.51 8.56
C SER A 222 -11.87 10.51 8.09
N GLU A 223 -11.85 9.31 8.65
CA GLU A 223 -10.98 8.23 8.22
C GLU A 223 -11.23 7.84 6.77
N LYS A 224 -10.15 7.51 6.08
CA LYS A 224 -10.21 7.05 4.69
C LYS A 224 -9.95 5.56 4.59
N SER A 225 -10.78 4.89 3.78
CA SER A 225 -10.57 3.52 3.32
C SER A 225 -10.80 3.48 1.81
N PHE A 226 -10.21 2.51 1.12
CA PHE A 226 -10.18 2.50 -0.35
C PHE A 226 -10.60 1.15 -0.89
N LEU A 227 -11.50 1.15 -1.86
CA LEU A 227 -11.82 -0.03 -2.66
C LEU A 227 -11.38 0.24 -4.09
N PHE A 228 -10.45 -0.57 -4.59
CA PHE A 228 -9.86 -0.31 -5.91
C PHE A 228 -9.50 -1.59 -6.64
N HIS A 229 -9.46 -1.50 -7.97
CA HIS A 229 -8.96 -2.55 -8.83
C HIS A 229 -7.45 -2.33 -9.10
N LYS A 230 -6.69 -3.41 -9.20
CA LYS A 230 -5.23 -3.40 -9.38
C LYS A 230 -4.77 -2.50 -10.53
N THR A 231 -5.49 -2.48 -11.64
CA THR A 231 -5.14 -1.67 -12.83
C THR A 231 -5.51 -0.19 -12.70
N ALA A 232 -6.18 0.21 -11.62
CA ALA A 232 -6.56 1.61 -11.41
C ALA A 232 -5.39 2.48 -10.95
N ILE A 233 -4.37 1.88 -10.35
CA ILE A 233 -3.17 2.57 -9.84
C ILE A 233 -1.93 1.97 -10.49
N GLY A 234 -1.04 2.83 -10.99
CA GLY A 234 0.30 2.48 -11.43
C GLY A 234 1.35 2.89 -10.41
N HIS A 235 2.29 2.02 -10.12
CA HIS A 235 3.49 2.30 -9.34
C HIS A 235 4.71 2.02 -10.20
N ALA A 236 5.64 2.96 -10.26
CA ALA A 236 6.87 2.81 -11.01
C ALA A 236 8.07 2.87 -10.05
N MET A 237 9.05 2.00 -10.29
CA MET A 237 10.28 1.93 -9.53
C MET A 237 11.45 1.64 -10.47
N ASP A 238 12.64 2.16 -10.13
CA ASP A 238 13.89 1.80 -10.79
C ASP A 238 14.13 0.28 -10.76
N THR A 239 14.65 -0.26 -11.86
CA THR A 239 15.02 -1.70 -11.96
C THR A 239 16.08 -2.13 -10.97
N GLY A 240 16.97 -1.21 -10.54
CA GLY A 240 17.92 -1.44 -9.47
C GLY A 240 17.25 -1.67 -8.10
N GLY A 241 15.98 -1.27 -7.99
CA GLY A 241 15.21 -1.38 -6.76
C GLY A 241 15.76 -0.51 -5.64
N MET A 242 15.60 -0.97 -4.41
CA MET A 242 16.07 -0.26 -3.23
C MET A 242 17.53 -0.57 -2.95
N ALA A 243 18.40 0.44 -3.07
CA ALA A 243 19.81 0.33 -2.70
C ALA A 243 19.98 0.62 -1.19
N THR A 244 20.65 -0.29 -0.46
CA THR A 244 20.86 -0.18 1.00
C THR A 244 22.34 -0.24 1.37
N PRO A 245 23.20 0.69 0.87
CA PRO A 245 24.60 0.71 1.21
C PRO A 245 24.83 1.08 2.67
N VAL A 246 25.86 0.47 3.26
CA VAL A 246 26.35 0.79 4.60
C VAL A 246 27.85 1.09 4.51
N GLY A 247 28.34 2.00 5.33
CA GLY A 247 29.74 2.38 5.28
C GLY A 247 30.21 3.06 6.58
N TYR A 248 31.48 3.45 6.55
CA TYR A 248 32.13 4.22 7.59
C TYR A 248 32.82 5.42 6.97
N ASN A 249 32.73 6.58 7.59
CA ASN A 249 33.44 7.78 7.19
C ASN A 249 34.59 8.00 8.17
N GLU A 250 35.83 7.92 7.64
CA GLU A 250 37.05 8.01 8.43
C GLU A 250 37.36 9.45 8.88
N GLU A 251 36.97 10.45 8.07
CA GLU A 251 37.23 11.83 8.35
C GLU A 251 36.45 12.37 9.55
N GLN A 252 35.22 11.92 9.72
CA GLN A 252 34.30 12.40 10.76
C GLN A 252 33.93 11.34 11.79
N ASP A 253 34.58 10.18 11.77
CA ASP A 253 34.39 9.04 12.69
C ASP A 253 32.91 8.67 12.91
N TYR A 254 32.17 8.39 11.81
CA TYR A 254 30.82 7.86 11.93
C TYR A 254 30.55 6.69 10.98
N SER A 255 29.78 5.73 11.48
CA SER A 255 29.16 4.70 10.65
C SER A 255 27.81 5.19 10.11
N TRP A 256 27.50 4.86 8.86
CA TRP A 256 26.26 5.26 8.22
C TRP A 256 25.59 4.08 7.50
N ALA A 257 24.28 4.15 7.42
CA ALA A 257 23.45 3.31 6.55
C ALA A 257 22.49 4.22 5.79
N ARG A 258 22.37 3.99 4.49
CA ARG A 258 21.46 4.74 3.62
C ARG A 258 20.58 3.74 2.87
N ALA A 259 19.30 4.03 2.81
CA ALA A 259 18.40 3.42 1.83
C ALA A 259 18.06 4.47 0.77
N SER A 260 18.03 4.08 -0.48
CA SER A 260 17.74 4.97 -1.62
C SER A 260 16.86 4.23 -2.61
N CYS A 261 15.87 4.91 -3.17
CA CYS A 261 15.01 4.37 -4.21
C CYS A 261 14.45 5.49 -5.08
N PHE A 262 14.35 5.23 -6.38
CA PHE A 262 13.65 6.10 -7.32
C PHE A 262 12.29 5.49 -7.61
N MET A 263 11.23 6.15 -7.21
CA MET A 263 9.88 5.61 -7.32
C MET A 263 8.81 6.69 -7.40
N GLY A 264 7.67 6.31 -7.95
CA GLY A 264 6.49 7.16 -8.04
C GLY A 264 5.21 6.32 -8.15
N ALA A 265 4.08 6.93 -7.89
CA ALA A 265 2.77 6.34 -8.12
C ALA A 265 1.91 7.29 -8.94
N LYS A 266 0.89 6.74 -9.63
CA LYS A 266 -0.06 7.53 -10.42
C LYS A 266 -1.42 6.87 -10.48
N LEU A 267 -2.47 7.64 -10.27
CA LEU A 267 -3.84 7.23 -10.54
C LEU A 267 -4.05 7.14 -12.06
N LEU A 268 -4.34 5.92 -12.57
CA LEU A 268 -4.50 5.64 -13.99
C LEU A 268 -5.96 5.73 -14.42
N GLN A 269 -6.85 5.11 -13.64
CA GLN A 269 -8.27 5.02 -13.96
C GLN A 269 -9.09 5.39 -12.71
N ASN A 270 -9.61 6.61 -12.71
CA ASN A 270 -10.38 7.12 -11.56
C ASN A 270 -11.68 6.33 -11.30
N SER A 271 -12.29 5.76 -12.34
CA SER A 271 -13.49 4.91 -12.22
C SER A 271 -13.25 3.61 -11.46
N GLY A 272 -11.99 3.17 -11.39
CA GLY A 272 -11.59 1.95 -10.68
C GLY A 272 -11.25 2.16 -9.20
N VAL A 273 -11.46 3.34 -8.65
CA VAL A 273 -11.17 3.68 -7.25
C VAL A 273 -12.40 4.28 -6.57
N VAL A 274 -12.74 3.76 -5.40
CA VAL A 274 -13.77 4.31 -4.51
C VAL A 274 -13.14 4.66 -3.17
N VAL A 275 -13.33 5.89 -2.74
CA VAL A 275 -12.84 6.44 -1.47
C VAL A 275 -13.98 6.45 -0.46
N PHE A 276 -13.83 5.72 0.63
CA PHE A 276 -14.76 5.77 1.76
C PHE A 276 -14.30 6.82 2.76
N THR A 277 -15.24 7.60 3.26
CA THR A 277 -15.02 8.50 4.39
C THR A 277 -15.91 8.05 5.53
N THR A 278 -15.30 7.67 6.65
CA THR A 278 -15.99 7.05 7.78
C THR A 278 -15.50 7.60 9.11
N ASP A 279 -16.24 7.35 10.17
CA ASP A 279 -15.90 7.73 11.54
C ASP A 279 -15.20 6.58 12.25
N GLY A 280 -13.93 6.75 12.59
CA GLY A 280 -13.14 5.83 13.39
C GLY A 280 -12.85 6.32 14.81
N SER A 281 -13.39 7.47 15.19
CA SER A 281 -13.08 8.12 16.47
C SER A 281 -13.42 7.27 17.70
N ALA A 282 -14.35 6.32 17.57
CA ALA A 282 -14.71 5.42 18.67
C ALA A 282 -13.59 4.41 19.00
N TYR A 283 -12.62 4.21 18.08
CA TYR A 283 -11.48 3.29 18.23
C TYR A 283 -10.13 4.04 18.18
N ALA A 284 -10.13 5.35 18.45
CA ALA A 284 -8.94 6.21 18.40
C ALA A 284 -8.03 6.05 19.64
#